data_1d5c8f1734c07d15b668d0ef4953d5f4
#
_entry.id   1d5c8f1734c07d15b668d0ef4953d5f4
#
_cell.length_a   1.000
_cell.length_b   1.000
_cell.length_c   1.000
_cell.angle_alpha   90.00
_cell.angle_beta   90.00
_cell.angle_gamma   90.00
#
_symmetry.space_group_name_H-M   'P 1'
#
loop_
_entity.id
_entity.type
_entity.pdbx_description
1 polymer ?
#
loop_
_entity_poly.entity_id
_entity_poly.type
_entity_poly.pdbx_seq_one_letter_code
_entity_poly.pdbx_strand_id
1 'polypeptide(L)'
;CGILNIIEISAMGKINTVLTIGLAVAMVVFIVTGLSSGKWDGSALTPFFTQGLEGTFGFMGAIPIAMVAFGAIVAVSFMVGEIKNPKKTVPQSMIIAMSVVLVLYILMIVTTXXXTLSNLPWLGYVITIAAVLALITTILVVMALAGRALQASAQAGILPKGLGKINAKTNTPVNAQLLVILVVGIIAAFPSATNFIVNFGSLCNAIVVAIICVTIIAARKKNPEITDKFTAPGGNVLPIVTLIVLIAAYIPGIVSGGYMLWVWTAVYFVIGMVIYFISQAKKKA
;
A
#
# COMPACT_ATOMS: atom_id res chain seq x y z
N CYS A 1 0.89 18.33 -0.07
CA CYS A 1 0.60 17.15 0.80
C CYS A 1 1.51 17.13 2.02
N GLY A 2 2.85 17.18 1.86
CA GLY A 2 3.77 17.10 3.00
C GLY A 2 3.54 18.17 4.06
N ILE A 3 3.34 19.42 3.64
CA ILE A 3 3.08 20.55 4.56
C ILE A 3 1.78 20.33 5.34
N LEU A 4 0.73 19.83 4.69
CA LEU A 4 -0.55 19.54 5.34
C LEU A 4 -0.40 18.51 6.47
N ASN A 5 0.50 17.55 6.30
CA ASN A 5 0.78 16.52 7.32
C ASN A 5 1.51 17.07 8.55
N ILE A 6 2.06 18.28 8.46
CA ILE A 6 2.72 18.95 9.59
C ILE A 6 1.71 19.81 10.38
N ILE A 7 0.68 20.35 9.70
CA ILE A 7 -0.18 21.38 10.28
C ILE A 7 -1.10 20.80 11.37
N GLU A 8 -1.98 19.85 11.03
CA GLU A 8 -2.91 19.29 12.00
C GLU A 8 -3.53 17.98 11.50
N ILE A 9 -3.57 16.98 12.35
CA ILE A 9 -4.12 15.66 12.03
C ILE A 9 -5.63 15.74 11.73
N SER A 10 -6.39 16.51 12.53
CA SER A 10 -7.86 16.58 12.36
C SER A 10 -8.25 17.26 11.04
N ALA A 11 -7.55 18.31 10.66
CA ALA A 11 -7.79 19.01 9.38
C ALA A 11 -7.45 18.08 8.20
N MET A 12 -6.32 17.35 8.31
CA MET A 12 -5.91 16.40 7.30
C MET A 12 -6.97 15.30 7.09
N GLY A 13 -7.53 14.79 8.19
CA GLY A 13 -8.57 13.77 8.14
C GLY A 13 -9.83 14.24 7.41
N LYS A 14 -10.28 15.45 7.70
CA LYS A 14 -11.46 16.06 7.05
C LYS A 14 -11.21 16.26 5.54
N ILE A 15 -10.07 16.83 5.19
CA ILE A 15 -9.68 17.04 3.78
C ILE A 15 -9.64 15.68 3.06
N ASN A 16 -8.98 14.70 3.64
CA ASN A 16 -8.88 13.37 3.04
C ASN A 16 -10.26 12.74 2.84
N THR A 17 -11.17 12.89 3.81
CA THR A 17 -12.54 12.36 3.70
C THR A 17 -13.28 12.99 2.52
N VAL A 18 -13.23 14.32 2.38
CA VAL A 18 -13.90 15.03 1.28
C VAL A 18 -13.34 14.58 -0.07
N LEU A 19 -12.01 14.50 -0.17
CA LEU A 19 -11.34 14.05 -1.41
C LEU A 19 -11.70 12.59 -1.75
N THR A 20 -11.78 11.73 -0.73
CA THR A 20 -12.13 10.31 -0.91
C THR A 20 -13.58 10.16 -1.37
N ILE A 21 -14.50 10.95 -0.81
CA ILE A 21 -15.89 10.96 -1.27
C ILE A 21 -15.96 11.43 -2.74
N GLY A 22 -15.24 12.49 -3.07
CA GLY A 22 -15.16 12.99 -4.46
C GLY A 22 -14.63 11.93 -5.41
N LEU A 23 -13.58 11.22 -5.00
CA LEU A 23 -13.01 10.10 -5.76
C LEU A 23 -14.05 8.98 -5.96
N ALA A 24 -14.73 8.57 -4.88
CA ALA A 24 -15.72 7.50 -4.94
C ALA A 24 -16.88 7.88 -5.88
N VAL A 25 -17.36 9.12 -5.80
CA VAL A 25 -18.42 9.64 -6.70
C VAL A 25 -17.93 9.59 -8.16
N ALA A 26 -16.72 10.06 -8.42
CA ALA A 26 -16.15 10.07 -9.78
C ALA A 26 -16.02 8.64 -10.33
N MET A 27 -15.59 7.68 -9.50
CA MET A 27 -15.50 6.26 -9.89
C MET A 27 -16.88 5.69 -10.22
N VAL A 28 -17.87 5.96 -9.37
CA VAL A 28 -19.26 5.47 -9.59
C VAL A 28 -19.84 6.08 -10.88
N VAL A 29 -19.67 7.39 -11.08
CA VAL A 29 -20.11 8.07 -12.31
C VAL A 29 -19.46 7.42 -13.54
N PHE A 30 -18.17 7.18 -13.50
CA PHE A 30 -17.43 6.53 -14.59
C PHE A 30 -17.99 5.13 -14.87
N ILE A 31 -18.16 4.31 -13.83
CA ILE A 31 -18.66 2.93 -13.94
C ILE A 31 -20.08 2.93 -14.50
N VAL A 32 -20.99 3.70 -13.88
CA VAL A 32 -22.41 3.72 -14.29
C VAL A 32 -22.56 4.22 -15.74
N THR A 33 -21.88 5.30 -16.07
CA THR A 33 -21.98 5.87 -17.42
C THR A 33 -21.35 4.93 -18.46
N GLY A 34 -20.20 4.36 -18.15
CA GLY A 34 -19.53 3.41 -19.04
C GLY A 34 -20.38 2.17 -19.29
N LEU A 35 -20.92 1.57 -18.23
CA LEU A 35 -21.75 0.37 -18.33
C LEU A 35 -23.09 0.67 -19.04
N SER A 36 -23.68 1.83 -18.83
CA SER A 36 -24.98 2.20 -19.43
C SER A 36 -24.86 2.77 -20.85
N SER A 37 -23.65 3.00 -21.34
CA SER A 37 -23.45 3.67 -22.65
C SER A 37 -23.92 2.83 -23.86
N GLY A 38 -24.02 1.51 -23.70
CA GLY A 38 -24.35 0.60 -24.80
C GLY A 38 -23.23 0.48 -25.85
N LYS A 39 -22.09 1.12 -25.62
CA LYS A 39 -20.94 1.13 -26.55
C LYS A 39 -19.86 0.16 -26.08
N TRP A 40 -20.27 -1.07 -25.92
CA TRP A 40 -19.40 -2.15 -25.43
C TRP A 40 -18.76 -2.89 -26.58
N ASP A 41 -17.46 -3.02 -26.55
CA ASP A 41 -16.72 -3.88 -27.46
C ASP A 41 -16.17 -5.07 -26.67
N GLY A 42 -16.88 -6.19 -26.72
CA GLY A 42 -16.47 -7.44 -26.07
C GLY A 42 -15.17 -8.00 -26.62
N SER A 43 -14.77 -7.62 -27.83
CA SER A 43 -13.50 -8.09 -28.41
C SER A 43 -12.28 -7.54 -27.65
N ALA A 44 -12.47 -6.41 -26.93
CA ALA A 44 -11.40 -5.83 -26.10
C ALA A 44 -10.98 -6.74 -24.92
N LEU A 45 -11.83 -7.73 -24.57
CA LEU A 45 -11.50 -8.70 -23.52
C LEU A 45 -10.77 -9.96 -24.08
N THR A 46 -10.52 -9.98 -25.38
CA THR A 46 -9.78 -11.11 -26.01
C THR A 46 -8.56 -10.60 -26.76
N PRO A 47 -7.43 -11.30 -26.68
CA PRO A 47 -7.19 -12.52 -25.90
C PRO A 47 -7.14 -12.24 -24.39
N PHE A 48 -7.71 -13.11 -23.58
CA PHE A 48 -7.75 -12.97 -22.13
C PHE A 48 -6.33 -12.90 -21.51
N PHE A 49 -5.40 -13.64 -22.09
CA PHE A 49 -3.98 -13.58 -21.74
C PHE A 49 -3.22 -12.92 -22.89
N THR A 50 -2.71 -11.72 -22.68
CA THR A 50 -1.95 -11.00 -23.70
C THR A 50 -0.55 -11.61 -23.90
N GLN A 51 -0.08 -11.61 -25.13
CA GLN A 51 1.24 -12.18 -25.47
C GLN A 51 2.40 -11.37 -24.89
N GLY A 52 2.17 -10.13 -24.49
CA GLY A 52 3.20 -9.26 -23.91
C GLY A 52 3.72 -9.70 -22.54
N LEU A 53 3.05 -10.66 -21.91
CA LEU A 53 3.46 -11.19 -20.59
C LEU A 53 3.93 -12.66 -20.71
N GLU A 54 4.64 -12.97 -21.77
CA GLU A 54 5.37 -14.24 -21.99
C GLU A 54 4.67 -15.50 -21.47
N GLY A 55 3.54 -15.84 -22.09
CA GLY A 55 2.89 -17.12 -21.86
C GLY A 55 1.93 -17.15 -20.67
N THR A 56 1.61 -18.36 -20.24
CA THR A 56 0.57 -18.67 -19.25
C THR A 56 0.82 -17.99 -17.89
N PHE A 57 2.08 -17.75 -17.56
CA PHE A 57 2.46 -17.12 -16.28
C PHE A 57 2.56 -15.61 -16.36
N GLY A 58 2.31 -15.01 -17.52
CA GLY A 58 2.43 -13.57 -17.71
C GLY A 58 1.53 -12.74 -16.79
N PHE A 59 0.31 -13.23 -16.51
CA PHE A 59 -0.62 -12.54 -15.61
C PHE A 59 -0.05 -12.44 -14.18
N MET A 60 0.84 -13.33 -13.77
CA MET A 60 1.46 -13.28 -12.46
C MET A 60 2.33 -12.03 -12.29
N GLY A 61 2.84 -11.47 -13.39
CA GLY A 61 3.57 -10.21 -13.38
C GLY A 61 2.72 -9.01 -12.95
N ALA A 62 1.39 -9.12 -13.07
CA ALA A 62 0.47 -8.08 -12.60
C ALA A 62 0.26 -8.12 -11.07
N ILE A 63 0.55 -9.25 -10.41
CA ILE A 63 0.30 -9.43 -8.97
C ILE A 63 1.12 -8.42 -8.13
N PRO A 64 2.43 -8.19 -8.37
CA PRO A 64 3.17 -7.17 -7.62
C PRO A 64 2.56 -5.77 -7.72
N ILE A 65 2.05 -5.41 -8.90
CA ILE A 65 1.37 -4.12 -9.13
C ILE A 65 0.05 -4.08 -8.34
N ALA A 66 -0.73 -5.15 -8.41
CA ALA A 66 -1.99 -5.28 -7.66
C ALA A 66 -1.73 -5.20 -6.14
N MET A 67 -0.64 -5.80 -5.66
CA MET A 67 -0.27 -5.72 -4.23
C MET A 67 -0.01 -4.28 -3.79
N VAL A 68 0.57 -3.44 -4.65
CA VAL A 68 0.74 -2.01 -4.34
C VAL A 68 -0.64 -1.34 -4.22
N ALA A 69 -1.56 -1.65 -5.14
CA ALA A 69 -2.91 -1.08 -5.15
C ALA A 69 -3.71 -1.42 -3.88
N PHE A 70 -3.49 -2.62 -3.30
CA PHE A 70 -4.15 -3.06 -2.07
C PHE A 70 -3.30 -2.85 -0.82
N GLY A 71 -2.05 -2.44 -0.97
CA GLY A 71 -1.07 -2.38 0.13
C GLY A 71 -1.44 -1.42 1.25
N ALA A 72 -2.21 -0.38 0.96
CA ALA A 72 -2.60 0.63 1.95
C ALA A 72 -3.47 0.07 3.09
N ILE A 73 -4.05 -1.11 2.94
CA ILE A 73 -4.90 -1.73 3.98
C ILE A 73 -4.11 -1.96 5.29
N VAL A 74 -2.81 -2.22 5.20
CA VAL A 74 -1.96 -2.42 6.39
C VAL A 74 -1.81 -1.14 7.20
N ALA A 75 -2.12 0.02 6.60
CA ALA A 75 -2.02 1.33 7.26
C ALA A 75 -2.87 1.42 8.53
N VAL A 76 -4.00 0.70 8.59
CA VAL A 76 -4.86 0.67 9.77
C VAL A 76 -4.10 0.19 11.02
N SER A 77 -3.08 -0.64 10.85
CA SER A 77 -2.29 -1.16 11.97
C SER A 77 -1.54 -0.05 12.72
N PHE A 78 -1.20 1.05 12.05
CA PHE A 78 -0.54 2.20 12.67
C PHE A 78 -1.50 3.09 13.45
N MET A 79 -2.82 2.88 13.29
CA MET A 79 -3.88 3.70 13.87
C MET A 79 -4.70 2.93 14.92
N VAL A 80 -4.33 1.69 15.22
CA VAL A 80 -5.09 0.81 16.14
C VAL A 80 -5.33 1.48 17.50
N GLY A 81 -4.34 2.23 18.00
CA GLY A 81 -4.45 2.94 19.28
C GLY A 81 -5.50 4.04 19.33
N GLU A 82 -5.96 4.52 18.17
CA GLU A 82 -6.96 5.60 18.06
C GLU A 82 -8.37 5.05 17.80
N ILE A 83 -8.51 3.72 17.60
CA ILE A 83 -9.76 3.08 17.19
C ILE A 83 -10.49 2.52 18.43
N LYS A 84 -11.77 2.83 18.55
CA LYS A 84 -12.63 2.26 19.60
C LYS A 84 -12.90 0.78 19.28
N ASN A 85 -12.73 -0.08 20.29
CA ASN A 85 -12.93 -1.55 20.17
C ASN A 85 -12.15 -2.15 18.99
N PRO A 86 -10.81 -1.95 18.94
CA PRO A 86 -10.04 -2.32 17.76
C PRO A 86 -10.09 -3.82 17.43
N LYS A 87 -10.28 -4.69 18.43
CA LYS A 87 -10.38 -6.15 18.23
C LYS A 87 -11.50 -6.55 17.27
N LYS A 88 -12.59 -5.78 17.24
CA LYS A 88 -13.74 -6.03 16.38
C LYS A 88 -13.76 -5.11 15.18
N THR A 89 -13.56 -3.81 15.42
CA THR A 89 -13.68 -2.77 14.39
C THR A 89 -12.63 -2.94 13.28
N VAL A 90 -11.37 -3.24 13.64
CA VAL A 90 -10.28 -3.32 12.66
C VAL A 90 -10.51 -4.47 11.66
N PRO A 91 -10.73 -5.74 12.10
CA PRO A 91 -10.97 -6.81 11.13
C PRO A 91 -12.20 -6.56 10.24
N GLN A 92 -13.29 -6.08 10.84
CA GLN A 92 -14.53 -5.81 10.10
C GLN A 92 -14.30 -4.73 9.03
N SER A 93 -13.69 -3.60 9.41
CA SER A 93 -13.44 -2.51 8.47
C SER A 93 -12.48 -2.94 7.36
N MET A 94 -11.47 -3.76 7.68
CA MET A 94 -10.54 -4.28 6.67
C MET A 94 -11.27 -5.16 5.65
N ILE A 95 -12.09 -6.10 6.12
CA ILE A 95 -12.84 -7.02 5.23
C ILE A 95 -13.80 -6.22 4.34
N ILE A 96 -14.57 -5.30 4.94
CA ILE A 96 -15.54 -4.47 4.20
C ILE A 96 -14.79 -3.61 3.16
N ALA A 97 -13.73 -2.91 3.58
CA ALA A 97 -12.96 -2.04 2.70
C ALA A 97 -12.36 -2.83 1.52
N MET A 98 -11.74 -3.98 1.82
CA MET A 98 -11.15 -4.84 0.78
C MET A 98 -12.20 -5.33 -0.21
N SER A 99 -13.36 -5.74 0.29
CA SER A 99 -14.47 -6.23 -0.57
C SER A 99 -14.98 -5.12 -1.49
N VAL A 100 -15.22 -3.92 -0.93
CA VAL A 100 -15.71 -2.76 -1.69
C VAL A 100 -14.67 -2.36 -2.75
N VAL A 101 -13.39 -2.24 -2.35
CA VAL A 101 -12.30 -1.84 -3.26
C VAL A 101 -12.13 -2.89 -4.37
N LEU A 102 -12.20 -4.18 -4.04
CA LEU A 102 -12.10 -5.27 -5.03
C LEU A 102 -13.20 -5.15 -6.10
N VAL A 103 -14.45 -4.96 -5.65
CA VAL A 103 -15.59 -4.79 -6.58
C VAL A 103 -15.39 -3.54 -7.45
N LEU A 104 -15.02 -2.41 -6.84
CA LEU A 104 -14.77 -1.17 -7.57
C LEU A 104 -13.65 -1.34 -8.60
N TYR A 105 -12.55 -2.00 -8.24
CA TYR A 105 -11.42 -2.21 -9.17
C TYR A 105 -11.83 -3.09 -10.34
N ILE A 106 -12.56 -4.18 -10.08
CA ILE A 106 -13.07 -5.06 -11.16
C ILE A 106 -13.97 -4.26 -12.10
N LEU A 107 -14.92 -3.51 -11.55
CA LEU A 107 -15.84 -2.70 -12.35
C LEU A 107 -15.10 -1.62 -13.15
N MET A 108 -14.12 -0.95 -12.54
CA MET A 108 -13.30 0.06 -13.24
C MET A 108 -12.50 -0.58 -14.39
N ILE A 109 -11.87 -1.71 -14.17
CA ILE A 109 -11.07 -2.40 -15.19
C ILE A 109 -11.98 -2.84 -16.35
N VAL A 110 -13.12 -3.47 -16.04
CA VAL A 110 -14.09 -3.92 -17.04
C VAL A 110 -14.63 -2.73 -17.85
N THR A 111 -15.00 -1.67 -17.18
CA THR A 111 -15.51 -0.44 -17.83
C THR A 111 -14.44 0.18 -18.72
N THR A 112 -13.25 0.26 -18.26
CA THR A 112 -12.13 0.81 -19.03
C THR A 112 -11.83 -0.01 -20.27
N UNK A 113 -11.90 -1.20 -20.11
CA UNK A 113 -11.61 -2.08 -21.16
C UNK A 113 -12.72 -2.18 -22.15
N UNK A 114 -13.84 -1.97 -21.73
CA UNK A 114 -14.92 -2.15 -22.60
C UNK A 114 -15.44 -0.84 -23.14
N UNK A 115 -15.18 0.10 -22.49
CA UNK A 115 -15.70 1.31 -22.89
C UNK A 115 -14.73 1.89 -23.79
N THR A 116 -15.04 1.93 -24.96
CA THR A 116 -14.25 2.61 -25.95
C THR A 116 -14.31 4.11 -25.64
N LEU A 117 -13.36 4.61 -24.88
CA LEU A 117 -13.33 6.01 -24.39
C LEU A 117 -13.35 7.03 -25.52
N SER A 118 -12.93 6.64 -26.72
CA SER A 118 -13.01 7.47 -27.92
C SER A 118 -14.43 7.94 -28.26
N ASN A 119 -15.44 7.20 -27.84
CA ASN A 119 -16.84 7.51 -28.11
C ASN A 119 -17.50 8.37 -27.02
N LEU A 120 -16.79 8.61 -25.91
CA LEU A 120 -17.29 9.40 -24.76
C LEU A 120 -16.14 10.27 -24.20
N PRO A 121 -15.72 11.30 -24.96
CA PRO A 121 -14.52 12.09 -24.56
C PRO A 121 -14.62 12.71 -23.16
N TRP A 122 -15.83 13.12 -22.73
CA TRP A 122 -16.02 13.74 -21.42
C TRP A 122 -15.71 12.77 -20.26
N LEU A 123 -15.86 11.46 -20.49
CA LEU A 123 -15.51 10.45 -19.50
C LEU A 123 -14.00 10.45 -19.21
N GLY A 124 -13.18 10.78 -20.20
CA GLY A 124 -11.74 10.99 -20.02
C GLY A 124 -11.43 12.07 -19.00
N TYR A 125 -12.20 13.16 -19.02
CA TYR A 125 -12.02 14.22 -18.01
C TYR A 125 -12.41 13.74 -16.61
N VAL A 126 -13.51 12.98 -16.49
CA VAL A 126 -13.96 12.43 -15.21
C VAL A 126 -12.88 11.51 -14.61
N ILE A 127 -12.31 10.60 -15.41
CA ILE A 127 -11.30 9.67 -14.94
C ILE A 127 -9.98 10.40 -14.59
N THR A 128 -9.66 11.46 -15.33
CA THR A 128 -8.48 12.30 -15.03
C THR A 128 -8.64 12.99 -13.67
N ILE A 129 -9.80 13.57 -13.42
CA ILE A 129 -10.11 14.20 -12.12
C ILE A 129 -10.04 13.15 -11.00
N ALA A 130 -10.65 11.98 -11.23
CA ALA A 130 -10.60 10.87 -10.26
C ALA A 130 -9.16 10.46 -9.96
N ALA A 131 -8.30 10.35 -10.99
CA ALA A 131 -6.90 9.98 -10.83
C ALA A 131 -6.13 11.04 -10.02
N VAL A 132 -6.37 12.33 -10.26
CA VAL A 132 -5.74 13.42 -9.50
C VAL A 132 -6.18 13.34 -8.03
N LEU A 133 -7.48 13.16 -7.77
CA LEU A 133 -8.00 13.01 -6.40
C LEU A 133 -7.38 11.80 -5.70
N ALA A 134 -7.27 10.67 -6.40
CA ALA A 134 -6.67 9.45 -5.88
C ALA A 134 -5.20 9.66 -5.51
N LEU A 135 -4.43 10.33 -6.38
CA LEU A 135 -3.02 10.61 -6.12
C LEU A 135 -2.87 11.52 -4.88
N ILE A 136 -3.68 12.57 -4.78
CA ILE A 136 -3.61 13.51 -3.64
C ILE A 136 -3.92 12.78 -2.34
N THR A 137 -5.02 12.00 -2.29
CA THR A 137 -5.41 11.27 -1.07
C THR A 137 -4.35 10.24 -0.69
N THR A 138 -3.81 9.51 -1.66
CA THR A 138 -2.77 8.50 -1.42
C THR A 138 -1.50 9.15 -0.87
N ILE A 139 -1.01 10.22 -1.50
CA ILE A 139 0.20 10.93 -1.04
C ILE A 139 0.00 11.46 0.37
N LEU A 140 -1.16 12.06 0.68
CA LEU A 140 -1.46 12.57 2.02
C LEU A 140 -1.32 11.46 3.08
N VAL A 141 -1.98 10.33 2.85
CA VAL A 141 -2.02 9.24 3.82
C VAL A 141 -0.66 8.54 3.92
N VAL A 142 -0.04 8.21 2.79
CA VAL A 142 1.23 7.45 2.79
C VAL A 142 2.35 8.27 3.44
N MET A 143 2.41 9.58 3.16
CA MET A 143 3.41 10.45 3.82
C MET A 143 3.18 10.54 5.34
N ALA A 144 1.91 10.63 5.78
CA ALA A 144 1.59 10.63 7.22
C ALA A 144 2.03 9.32 7.88
N LEU A 145 1.76 8.18 7.24
CA LEU A 145 2.15 6.87 7.74
C LEU A 145 3.66 6.71 7.82
N ALA A 146 4.38 7.17 6.79
CA ALA A 146 5.85 7.12 6.78
C ALA A 146 6.43 7.91 7.96
N GLY A 147 5.90 9.10 8.22
CA GLY A 147 6.30 9.92 9.37
C GLY A 147 6.05 9.22 10.70
N ARG A 148 4.88 8.58 10.85
CA ARG A 148 4.54 7.84 12.07
C ARG A 148 5.40 6.59 12.24
N ALA A 149 5.72 5.89 11.15
CA ALA A 149 6.61 4.72 11.19
C ALA A 149 8.02 5.11 11.66
N LEU A 150 8.56 6.23 11.15
CA LEU A 150 9.86 6.77 11.58
C LEU A 150 9.80 7.17 13.07
N GLN A 151 8.72 7.84 13.48
CA GLN A 151 8.50 8.23 14.88
C GLN A 151 8.50 7.00 15.80
N ALA A 152 7.71 5.99 15.46
CA ALA A 152 7.59 4.75 16.25
C ALA A 152 8.94 4.04 16.36
N SER A 153 9.69 3.98 15.26
CA SER A 153 11.03 3.38 15.23
C SER A 153 12.01 4.16 16.12
N ALA A 154 11.92 5.48 16.14
CA ALA A 154 12.75 6.32 17.00
C ALA A 154 12.36 6.16 18.47
N GLN A 155 11.07 6.06 18.79
CA GLN A 155 10.58 5.81 20.15
C GLN A 155 11.00 4.41 20.65
N ALA A 156 11.05 3.43 19.74
CA ALA A 156 11.59 2.10 20.06
C ALA A 156 13.12 2.10 20.25
N GLY A 157 13.77 3.24 19.99
CA GLY A 157 15.22 3.38 20.16
C GLY A 157 16.05 2.86 18.97
N ILE A 158 15.40 2.59 17.83
CA ILE A 158 16.08 2.10 16.63
C ILE A 158 16.67 3.26 15.83
N LEU A 159 15.97 4.38 15.78
CA LEU A 159 16.36 5.59 15.06
C LEU A 159 16.71 6.73 16.03
N PRO A 160 17.38 7.79 15.56
CA PRO A 160 17.72 8.93 16.42
C PRO A 160 16.49 9.51 17.13
N LYS A 161 16.66 9.81 18.43
CA LYS A 161 15.58 10.29 19.32
C LYS A 161 14.87 11.55 18.79
N GLY A 162 15.56 12.38 18.01
CA GLY A 162 14.99 13.58 17.42
C GLY A 162 13.80 13.33 16.50
N LEU A 163 13.76 12.17 15.82
CA LEU A 163 12.66 11.78 14.95
C LEU A 163 11.43 11.31 15.74
N GLY A 164 11.61 10.92 17.00
CA GLY A 164 10.54 10.45 17.88
C GLY A 164 9.76 11.56 18.57
N LYS A 165 10.22 12.83 18.46
CA LYS A 165 9.58 13.97 19.13
C LYS A 165 8.27 14.37 18.45
N ILE A 166 7.23 14.56 19.25
CA ILE A 166 5.94 15.05 18.81
C ILE A 166 5.86 16.54 19.15
N ASN A 167 5.43 17.34 18.19
CA ASN A 167 5.17 18.76 18.42
C ASN A 167 3.87 18.91 19.20
N ALA A 168 3.94 19.59 20.35
CA ALA A 168 2.81 19.73 21.27
C ALA A 168 1.64 20.53 20.66
N LYS A 169 1.92 21.44 19.70
CA LYS A 169 0.87 22.27 19.09
C LYS A 169 0.09 21.54 17.99
N THR A 170 0.82 20.77 17.15
CA THR A 170 0.23 20.12 15.98
C THR A 170 -0.06 18.63 16.21
N ASN A 171 0.47 18.08 17.31
CA ASN A 171 0.39 16.66 17.66
C ASN A 171 0.94 15.76 16.55
N THR A 172 1.97 16.26 15.83
CA THR A 172 2.59 15.55 14.69
C THR A 172 4.08 15.39 14.91
N PRO A 173 4.71 14.35 14.33
CA PRO A 173 6.16 14.16 14.38
C PRO A 173 6.85 15.00 13.29
N VAL A 174 6.96 16.31 13.52
CA VAL A 174 7.43 17.29 12.52
C VAL A 174 8.79 16.88 11.91
N ASN A 175 9.76 16.49 12.75
CA ASN A 175 11.10 16.11 12.24
C ASN A 175 11.05 14.89 11.33
N ALA A 176 10.24 13.89 11.69
CA ALA A 176 10.05 12.70 10.83
C ALA A 176 9.36 13.09 9.52
N GLN A 177 8.34 13.96 9.58
CA GLN A 177 7.65 14.43 8.38
C GLN A 177 8.58 15.23 7.45
N LEU A 178 9.44 16.07 8.01
CA LEU A 178 10.42 16.82 7.21
C LEU A 178 11.39 15.89 6.49
N LEU A 179 11.82 14.83 7.18
CA LEU A 179 12.68 13.81 6.55
C LEU A 179 11.94 13.11 5.40
N VAL A 180 10.68 12.75 5.60
CA VAL A 180 9.85 12.14 4.54
C VAL A 180 9.73 13.09 3.35
N ILE A 181 9.42 14.37 3.60
CA ILE A 181 9.30 15.39 2.53
C ILE A 181 10.61 15.50 1.74
N LEU A 182 11.73 15.55 2.45
CA LEU A 182 13.06 15.64 1.82
C LEU A 182 13.32 14.43 0.91
N VAL A 183 13.14 13.22 1.43
CA VAL A 183 13.39 11.98 0.68
C VAL A 183 12.47 11.89 -0.54
N VAL A 184 11.17 12.14 -0.35
CA VAL A 184 10.18 12.09 -1.45
C VAL A 184 10.50 13.16 -2.49
N GLY A 185 10.92 14.36 -2.06
CA GLY A 185 11.30 15.45 -2.96
C GLY A 185 12.50 15.09 -3.82
N ILE A 186 13.52 14.47 -3.21
CA ILE A 186 14.70 14.00 -3.95
C ILE A 186 14.28 12.95 -4.99
N ILE A 187 13.50 11.96 -4.58
CA ILE A 187 13.02 10.88 -5.47
C ILE A 187 12.21 11.47 -6.64
N ALA A 188 11.33 12.42 -6.35
CA ALA A 188 10.48 13.06 -7.37
C ALA A 188 11.27 13.83 -8.43
N ALA A 189 12.51 14.21 -8.11
CA ALA A 189 13.41 14.88 -9.08
C ALA A 189 13.93 13.91 -10.16
N PHE A 190 13.73 12.60 -9.99
CA PHE A 190 14.24 11.58 -10.92
C PHE A 190 13.11 10.70 -11.45
N PRO A 191 12.24 11.22 -12.35
CA PRO A 191 11.10 10.43 -12.86
C PRO A 191 11.52 9.14 -13.56
N SER A 192 12.70 9.09 -14.14
CA SER A 192 13.22 7.87 -14.80
C SER A 192 13.38 6.69 -13.84
N ALA A 193 13.51 6.96 -12.54
CA ALA A 193 13.66 5.91 -11.52
C ALA A 193 12.32 5.35 -11.03
N THR A 194 11.17 5.87 -11.50
CA THR A 194 9.85 5.52 -10.98
C THR A 194 9.60 4.01 -11.01
N ASN A 195 9.81 3.37 -12.16
CA ASN A 195 9.57 1.92 -12.29
C ASN A 195 10.44 1.12 -11.33
N PHE A 196 11.72 1.49 -11.21
CA PHE A 196 12.62 0.84 -10.27
C PHE A 196 12.11 0.99 -8.82
N ILE A 197 11.71 2.22 -8.43
CA ILE A 197 11.26 2.53 -7.06
C ILE A 197 9.97 1.77 -6.73
N VAL A 198 9.02 1.69 -7.68
CA VAL A 198 7.77 0.94 -7.50
C VAL A 198 8.07 -0.56 -7.29
N ASN A 199 8.90 -1.14 -8.14
CA ASN A 199 9.27 -2.56 -8.04
C ASN A 199 10.04 -2.85 -6.75
N PHE A 200 10.96 -1.97 -6.38
CA PHE A 200 11.74 -2.06 -5.13
C PHE A 200 10.81 -2.01 -3.92
N GLY A 201 9.89 -1.05 -3.88
CA GLY A 201 8.91 -0.93 -2.79
C GLY A 201 7.99 -2.14 -2.70
N SER A 202 7.54 -2.65 -3.85
CA SER A 202 6.70 -3.85 -3.92
C SER A 202 7.45 -5.07 -3.37
N LEU A 203 8.71 -5.25 -3.75
CA LEU A 203 9.54 -6.37 -3.26
C LEU A 203 9.78 -6.26 -1.75
N CYS A 204 10.10 -5.06 -1.25
CA CYS A 204 10.26 -4.83 0.19
C CYS A 204 8.98 -5.16 0.95
N ASN A 205 7.83 -4.73 0.42
CA ASN A 205 6.52 -5.03 1.02
C ASN A 205 6.26 -6.54 1.06
N ALA A 206 6.56 -7.26 -0.02
CA ALA A 206 6.38 -8.72 -0.08
C ALA A 206 7.23 -9.43 0.98
N ILE A 207 8.48 -8.99 1.16
CA ILE A 207 9.38 -9.56 2.19
C ILE A 207 8.80 -9.31 3.59
N VAL A 208 8.28 -8.10 3.84
CA VAL A 208 7.66 -7.77 5.14
C VAL A 208 6.42 -8.66 5.37
N VAL A 209 5.56 -8.84 4.36
CA VAL A 209 4.38 -9.70 4.46
C VAL A 209 4.81 -11.15 4.73
N ALA A 210 5.86 -11.63 4.07
CA ALA A 210 6.39 -12.99 4.30
C ALA A 210 6.86 -13.13 5.76
N ILE A 211 7.60 -12.15 6.28
CA ILE A 211 8.06 -12.15 7.69
C ILE A 211 6.85 -12.17 8.64
N ILE A 212 5.82 -11.38 8.36
CA ILE A 212 4.58 -11.35 9.15
C ILE A 212 3.92 -12.75 9.15
N CYS A 213 3.81 -13.40 7.99
CA CYS A 213 3.21 -14.73 7.90
C CYS A 213 3.97 -15.75 8.74
N VAL A 214 5.30 -15.76 8.65
CA VAL A 214 6.17 -16.64 9.45
C VAL A 214 5.99 -16.33 10.96
N THR A 215 5.96 -15.04 11.30
CA THR A 215 5.77 -14.59 12.69
C THR A 215 4.43 -15.05 13.25
N ILE A 216 3.34 -14.95 12.46
CA ILE A 216 1.99 -15.42 12.88
C ILE A 216 2.04 -16.93 13.20
N ILE A 217 2.65 -17.72 12.31
CA ILE A 217 2.75 -19.18 12.50
C ILE A 217 3.54 -19.50 13.78
N ALA A 218 4.69 -18.83 13.95
CA ALA A 218 5.54 -19.02 15.13
C ALA A 218 4.85 -18.59 16.42
N ALA A 219 4.15 -17.44 16.40
CA ALA A 219 3.45 -16.90 17.56
C ALA A 219 2.31 -17.83 18.00
N ARG A 220 1.56 -18.39 17.06
CA ARG A 220 0.48 -19.35 17.36
C ARG A 220 1.02 -20.63 17.99
N LYS A 221 2.20 -21.08 17.54
CA LYS A 221 2.83 -22.29 18.11
C LYS A 221 3.34 -22.04 19.54
N LYS A 222 3.88 -20.83 19.79
CA LYS A 222 4.50 -20.49 21.09
C LYS A 222 3.47 -20.11 22.15
N ASN A 223 2.35 -19.51 21.76
CA ASN A 223 1.33 -18.99 22.68
C ASN A 223 -0.07 -19.45 22.27
N PRO A 224 -0.38 -20.75 22.47
CA PRO A 224 -1.69 -21.28 22.06
C PRO A 224 -2.86 -20.72 22.87
N GLU A 225 -2.60 -20.09 24.01
CA GLU A 225 -3.63 -19.57 24.93
C GLU A 225 -4.14 -18.17 24.58
N ILE A 226 -3.65 -17.55 23.51
CA ILE A 226 -4.14 -16.24 23.09
C ILE A 226 -5.46 -16.41 22.32
N THR A 227 -6.52 -16.77 23.06
CA THR A 227 -7.84 -17.05 22.51
C THR A 227 -8.74 -15.82 22.41
N ASP A 228 -8.41 -14.75 23.15
CA ASP A 228 -9.25 -13.55 23.22
C ASP A 228 -9.05 -12.55 22.07
N LYS A 229 -8.25 -12.91 21.08
CA LYS A 229 -7.94 -12.02 19.96
C LYS A 229 -8.56 -12.54 18.67
N PHE A 230 -8.85 -11.63 17.75
CA PHE A 230 -9.31 -12.04 16.42
C PHE A 230 -8.27 -13.00 15.81
N THR A 231 -8.74 -14.18 15.46
CA THR A 231 -7.93 -15.14 14.71
C THR A 231 -8.52 -15.27 13.31
N ALA A 232 -7.71 -15.06 12.30
CA ALA A 232 -8.13 -15.23 10.92
C ALA A 232 -8.63 -16.68 10.71
N PRO A 233 -9.77 -16.87 10.02
CA PRO A 233 -10.28 -18.22 9.78
C PRO A 233 -9.28 -19.07 9.01
N GLY A 234 -9.33 -20.38 9.22
CA GLY A 234 -8.44 -21.34 8.55
C GLY A 234 -7.09 -21.54 9.23
N GLY A 235 -6.90 -21.00 10.44
CA GLY A 235 -5.67 -21.23 11.20
C GLY A 235 -4.40 -20.85 10.44
N ASN A 236 -3.46 -21.78 10.32
CA ASN A 236 -2.19 -21.56 9.62
C ASN A 236 -2.29 -21.70 8.10
N VAL A 237 -3.43 -22.16 7.56
CA VAL A 237 -3.61 -22.34 6.11
C VAL A 237 -3.46 -20.99 5.39
N LEU A 238 -4.10 -19.95 5.91
CA LEU A 238 -4.07 -18.62 5.29
C LEU A 238 -2.64 -18.04 5.17
N PRO A 239 -1.82 -17.99 6.26
CA PRO A 239 -0.43 -17.54 6.12
C PRO A 239 0.41 -18.40 5.16
N ILE A 240 0.19 -19.73 5.16
CA ILE A 240 0.93 -20.64 4.26
C ILE A 240 0.55 -20.36 2.80
N VAL A 241 -0.75 -20.25 2.50
CA VAL A 241 -1.23 -19.94 1.14
C VAL A 241 -0.67 -18.57 0.69
N THR A 242 -0.67 -17.58 1.59
CA THR A 242 -0.09 -16.26 1.30
C THR A 242 1.38 -16.37 0.92
N LEU A 243 2.16 -17.17 1.67
CA LEU A 243 3.58 -17.40 1.34
C LEU A 243 3.76 -18.06 -0.02
N ILE A 244 2.95 -19.07 -0.34
CA ILE A 244 3.01 -19.75 -1.65
C ILE A 244 2.69 -18.75 -2.78
N VAL A 245 1.62 -17.97 -2.63
CA VAL A 245 1.22 -16.96 -3.62
C VAL A 245 2.32 -15.90 -3.80
N LEU A 246 2.93 -15.43 -2.70
CA LEU A 246 4.03 -14.46 -2.76
C LEU A 246 5.20 -15.02 -3.57
N ILE A 247 5.61 -16.26 -3.29
CA ILE A 247 6.72 -16.90 -4.01
C ILE A 247 6.36 -17.05 -5.50
N ALA A 248 5.17 -17.55 -5.81
CA ALA A 248 4.70 -17.76 -7.17
C ALA A 248 4.60 -16.43 -7.96
N ALA A 249 4.18 -15.37 -7.31
CA ALA A 249 4.02 -14.05 -7.94
C ALA A 249 5.35 -13.35 -8.19
N TYR A 250 6.31 -13.50 -7.26
CA TYR A 250 7.56 -12.75 -7.34
C TYR A 250 8.67 -13.47 -8.10
N ILE A 251 8.57 -14.79 -8.30
CA ILE A 251 9.55 -15.50 -9.13
C ILE A 251 9.59 -14.93 -10.57
N PRO A 252 8.46 -14.74 -11.27
CA PRO A 252 8.52 -14.09 -12.59
C PRO A 252 9.07 -12.66 -12.52
N GLY A 253 8.73 -11.90 -11.46
CA GLY A 253 9.24 -10.55 -11.24
C GLY A 253 10.75 -10.54 -11.00
N ILE A 254 11.27 -11.56 -10.31
CA ILE A 254 12.71 -11.74 -10.09
C ILE A 254 13.43 -11.79 -11.44
N VAL A 255 12.93 -12.64 -12.33
CA VAL A 255 13.56 -12.89 -13.64
C VAL A 255 13.48 -11.64 -14.52
N SER A 256 12.34 -10.93 -14.50
CA SER A 256 12.12 -9.77 -15.36
C SER A 256 12.72 -8.47 -14.82
N GLY A 257 12.84 -8.33 -13.50
CA GLY A 257 13.28 -7.10 -12.83
C GLY A 257 14.78 -6.86 -12.85
N GLY A 258 15.55 -7.85 -13.27
CA GLY A 258 17.01 -7.77 -13.32
C GLY A 258 17.66 -7.89 -11.93
N TYR A 259 18.92 -8.25 -11.95
CA TYR A 259 19.70 -8.52 -10.72
C TYR A 259 19.86 -7.29 -9.83
N MET A 260 19.87 -6.09 -10.41
CA MET A 260 20.07 -4.84 -9.64
C MET A 260 18.96 -4.60 -8.61
N LEU A 261 17.74 -5.00 -8.93
CA LEU A 261 16.62 -4.92 -7.98
C LEU A 261 16.92 -5.71 -6.69
N TRP A 262 17.46 -6.91 -6.86
CA TRP A 262 17.81 -7.80 -5.74
C TRP A 262 18.98 -7.28 -4.93
N VAL A 263 20.01 -6.76 -5.63
CA VAL A 263 21.17 -6.17 -4.98
C VAL A 263 20.76 -5.00 -4.07
N TRP A 264 19.96 -4.06 -4.60
CA TRP A 264 19.54 -2.90 -3.81
C TRP A 264 18.59 -3.30 -2.66
N THR A 265 17.76 -4.32 -2.87
CA THR A 265 16.90 -4.83 -1.79
C THR A 265 17.75 -5.46 -0.68
N ALA A 266 18.74 -6.26 -1.03
CA ALA A 266 19.67 -6.83 -0.05
C ALA A 266 20.42 -5.75 0.71
N VAL A 267 20.95 -4.74 0.00
CA VAL A 267 21.65 -3.59 0.61
C VAL A 267 20.75 -2.88 1.60
N TYR A 268 19.49 -2.63 1.24
CA TYR A 268 18.51 -1.98 2.12
C TYR A 268 18.30 -2.76 3.42
N PHE A 269 18.11 -4.09 3.33
CA PHE A 269 17.91 -4.93 4.52
C PHE A 269 19.18 -5.04 5.36
N VAL A 270 20.36 -5.10 4.73
CA VAL A 270 21.65 -5.12 5.45
C VAL A 270 21.83 -3.80 6.22
N ILE A 271 21.55 -2.66 5.60
CA ILE A 271 21.62 -1.34 6.27
C ILE A 271 20.66 -1.33 7.48
N GLY A 272 19.43 -1.83 7.30
CA GLY A 272 18.45 -1.93 8.37
C GLY A 272 18.95 -2.79 9.54
N MET A 273 19.55 -3.93 9.24
CA MET A 273 20.13 -4.81 10.27
C MET A 273 21.30 -4.13 11.01
N VAL A 274 22.18 -3.45 10.29
CA VAL A 274 23.31 -2.71 10.90
C VAL A 274 22.78 -1.64 11.86
N ILE A 275 21.80 -0.85 11.44
CA ILE A 275 21.15 0.18 12.28
C ILE A 275 20.56 -0.47 13.54
N TYR A 276 19.87 -1.59 13.37
CA TYR A 276 19.27 -2.33 14.49
C TYR A 276 20.33 -2.80 15.50
N PHE A 277 21.41 -3.43 15.04
CA PHE A 277 22.46 -3.92 15.95
C PHE A 277 23.18 -2.78 16.66
N ILE A 278 23.44 -1.66 15.99
CA ILE A 278 24.04 -0.46 16.61
C ILE A 278 23.09 0.08 17.70
N SER A 279 21.79 0.13 17.41
CA SER A 279 20.78 0.58 18.36
C SER A 279 20.74 -0.34 19.61
N GLN A 280 20.77 -1.65 19.41
CA GLN A 280 20.75 -2.61 20.52
C GLN A 280 22.04 -2.53 21.36
N ALA A 281 23.19 -2.33 20.74
CA ALA A 281 24.45 -2.15 21.45
C ALA A 281 24.39 -0.91 22.37
N LYS A 282 23.82 0.19 21.89
CA LYS A 282 23.65 1.44 22.68
C LYS A 282 22.65 1.29 23.85
N LYS A 283 21.73 0.34 23.80
CA LYS A 283 20.79 0.08 24.91
C LYS A 283 21.42 -0.73 26.03
N LYS A 284 22.45 -1.52 25.70
CA LYS A 284 23.18 -2.36 26.70
C LYS A 284 24.33 -1.63 27.36
N ALA A 285 24.82 -0.54 26.77
CA ALA A 285 25.85 0.34 27.34
C ALA A 285 25.21 1.44 28.19
#